data_ac9b74253a429be615aec57627e014d4
#
_entry.id   ac9b74253a429be615aec57627e014d4
#
_cell.length_a   1.000
_cell.length_b   1.000
_cell.length_c   1.000
_cell.angle_alpha   90.00
_cell.angle_beta   90.00
_cell.angle_gamma   90.00
#
_symmetry.space_group_name_H-M   'P 1'
#
loop_
_entity.id
_entity.type
_entity.pdbx_description
1 polymer ?
#
loop_
_entity_poly.entity_id
_entity_poly.type
_entity_poly.pdbx_seq_one_letter_code
_entity_poly.pdbx_strand_id
1 'polypeptide(L)'
;HRPLSFGYTISLSSTVAMIQDATDHSSSPLLKVKLGGDDDRAAILGIREAAPDATLIVDVNEGWDPEQLRTMIPVLLECGVELLEQPLPAKLDEQLASIEVRILLCADESFYPDCSIQNLSPAFGCVNVKLDKSGGLTKAMQDMELAREFGLKVMVGCMVSSSLAIAPAFAAAQLADYWDLDGFLSLSEDRSPAMRVEHGEISLPAGLWC
;
A
#
# COMPACT_ATOMS: atom_id res chain seq x y z
N HIS A 1 12.77 2.04 18.06
CA HIS A 1 11.61 2.21 17.16
C HIS A 1 10.34 1.85 17.93
N ARG A 2 9.26 2.62 17.75
CA ARG A 2 7.94 2.28 18.27
C ARG A 2 7.31 1.19 17.41
N PRO A 3 6.44 0.32 17.94
CA PRO A 3 5.59 -0.53 17.10
C PRO A 3 4.76 0.32 16.13
N LEU A 4 4.47 -0.24 14.98
CA LEU A 4 3.59 0.36 13.97
C LEU A 4 2.29 -0.44 13.93
N SER A 5 1.16 0.23 13.70
CA SER A 5 -0.09 -0.48 13.46
C SER A 5 0.08 -1.42 12.26
N PHE A 6 -0.46 -2.62 12.37
CA PHE A 6 -0.31 -3.63 11.32
C PHE A 6 -1.37 -3.47 10.24
N GLY A 7 -0.92 -3.33 8.99
CA GLY A 7 -1.75 -3.46 7.82
C GLY A 7 -1.63 -4.88 7.26
N TYR A 8 -2.75 -5.54 7.01
CA TYR A 8 -2.80 -6.88 6.41
C TYR A 8 -3.22 -6.78 4.95
N THR A 9 -2.49 -7.46 4.06
CA THR A 9 -2.80 -7.46 2.62
C THR A 9 -3.72 -8.62 2.25
N ILE A 10 -4.91 -8.29 1.77
CA ILE A 10 -5.83 -9.22 1.11
C ILE A 10 -5.40 -9.36 -0.35
N SER A 11 -4.84 -10.52 -0.68
CA SER A 11 -4.34 -10.82 -2.02
C SER A 11 -5.48 -10.99 -3.02
N LEU A 12 -5.25 -10.61 -4.28
CA LEU A 12 -6.20 -10.82 -5.37
C LEU A 12 -6.46 -12.32 -5.58
N SER A 13 -7.72 -12.69 -5.46
CA SER A 13 -8.20 -14.05 -5.63
C SER A 13 -9.70 -14.05 -5.97
N SER A 14 -10.41 -15.17 -5.79
CA SER A 14 -11.88 -15.16 -5.95
C SER A 14 -12.53 -14.26 -4.90
N THR A 15 -13.61 -13.57 -5.29
CA THR A 15 -14.40 -12.70 -4.39
C THR A 15 -14.73 -13.37 -3.05
N VAL A 16 -15.15 -14.63 -3.08
CA VAL A 16 -15.47 -15.39 -1.87
C VAL A 16 -14.24 -15.58 -0.97
N ALA A 17 -13.08 -15.90 -1.55
CA ALA A 17 -11.85 -16.07 -0.78
C ALA A 17 -11.36 -14.75 -0.18
N MET A 18 -11.46 -13.64 -0.92
CA MET A 18 -11.10 -12.30 -0.43
C MET A 18 -11.98 -11.84 0.73
N ILE A 19 -13.30 -12.09 0.64
CA ILE A 19 -14.25 -11.78 1.73
C ILE A 19 -13.98 -12.65 2.97
N GLN A 20 -13.68 -13.93 2.77
CA GLN A 20 -13.31 -14.81 3.88
C GLN A 20 -12.03 -14.34 4.55
N ASP A 21 -11.00 -13.97 3.78
CA ASP A 21 -9.74 -13.44 4.29
C ASP A 21 -9.94 -12.13 5.09
N ALA A 22 -10.80 -11.24 4.59
CA ALA A 22 -11.19 -10.02 5.32
C ALA A 22 -11.94 -10.35 6.63
N THR A 23 -12.78 -11.37 6.64
CA THR A 23 -13.49 -11.84 7.84
C THR A 23 -12.50 -12.32 8.90
N ASP A 24 -11.54 -13.16 8.49
CA ASP A 24 -10.53 -13.74 9.36
C ASP A 24 -9.58 -12.67 9.94
N HIS A 25 -9.39 -11.56 9.22
CA HIS A 25 -8.55 -10.43 9.61
C HIS A 25 -9.33 -9.15 9.96
N SER A 26 -10.61 -9.26 10.27
CA SER A 26 -11.49 -8.10 10.54
C SER A 26 -11.08 -7.26 11.77
N SER A 27 -10.25 -7.83 12.66
CA SER A 27 -9.67 -7.10 13.79
C SER A 27 -8.42 -6.28 13.42
N SER A 28 -7.90 -6.42 12.19
CA SER A 28 -6.76 -5.61 11.73
C SER A 28 -7.20 -4.15 11.57
N PRO A 29 -6.41 -3.19 12.10
CA PRO A 29 -6.77 -1.77 12.01
C PRO A 29 -6.73 -1.24 10.57
N LEU A 30 -5.98 -1.90 9.69
CA LEU A 30 -5.83 -1.55 8.29
C LEU A 30 -5.83 -2.83 7.45
N LEU A 31 -6.59 -2.80 6.36
CA LEU A 31 -6.57 -3.82 5.32
C LEU A 31 -6.15 -3.16 4.00
N LYS A 32 -5.08 -3.68 3.40
CA LYS A 32 -4.70 -3.35 2.03
C LYS A 32 -5.33 -4.37 1.09
N VAL A 33 -6.18 -3.95 0.18
CA VAL A 33 -6.95 -4.82 -0.71
C VAL A 33 -6.38 -4.76 -2.11
N LYS A 34 -5.94 -5.90 -2.64
CA LYS A 34 -5.52 -6.01 -4.04
C LYS A 34 -6.75 -6.16 -4.93
N LEU A 35 -6.93 -5.22 -5.88
CA LEU A 35 -7.95 -5.25 -6.92
C LEU A 35 -7.29 -5.29 -8.30
N GLY A 36 -8.08 -5.31 -9.37
CA GLY A 36 -7.64 -5.48 -10.76
C GLY A 36 -8.11 -6.80 -11.37
N GLY A 37 -9.10 -7.43 -10.73
CA GLY A 37 -9.76 -8.65 -11.20
C GLY A 37 -11.10 -8.38 -11.90
N ASP A 38 -11.81 -9.47 -12.22
CA ASP A 38 -13.07 -9.40 -12.98
C ASP A 38 -14.27 -8.90 -12.13
N ASP A 39 -14.20 -9.01 -10.80
CA ASP A 39 -15.33 -8.74 -9.89
C ASP A 39 -14.95 -7.84 -8.70
N ASP A 40 -14.14 -6.84 -8.97
CA ASP A 40 -13.60 -5.90 -7.99
C ASP A 40 -14.69 -5.20 -7.16
N ARG A 41 -15.83 -4.89 -7.82
CA ARG A 41 -16.96 -4.25 -7.15
C ARG A 41 -17.52 -5.12 -6.03
N ALA A 42 -17.81 -6.39 -6.31
CA ALA A 42 -18.37 -7.30 -5.32
C ALA A 42 -17.33 -7.60 -4.22
N ALA A 43 -16.06 -7.73 -4.60
CA ALA A 43 -14.97 -7.95 -3.65
C ALA A 43 -14.88 -6.83 -2.62
N ILE A 44 -14.77 -5.55 -3.05
CA ILE A 44 -14.58 -4.44 -2.11
C ILE A 44 -15.82 -4.18 -1.22
N LEU A 45 -17.04 -4.35 -1.77
CA LEU A 45 -18.27 -4.23 -0.99
C LEU A 45 -18.34 -5.32 0.09
N GLY A 46 -18.08 -6.58 -0.27
CA GLY A 46 -18.08 -7.68 0.69
C GLY A 46 -16.97 -7.59 1.73
N ILE A 47 -15.78 -7.08 1.36
CA ILE A 47 -14.69 -6.82 2.29
C ILE A 47 -15.09 -5.73 3.29
N ARG A 48 -15.72 -4.65 2.85
CA ARG A 48 -16.21 -3.60 3.77
C ARG A 48 -17.27 -4.13 4.73
N GLU A 49 -18.19 -4.99 4.27
CA GLU A 49 -19.16 -5.64 5.15
C GLU A 49 -18.48 -6.56 6.19
N ALA A 50 -17.46 -7.30 5.77
CA ALA A 50 -16.72 -8.22 6.65
C ALA A 50 -15.84 -7.50 7.68
N ALA A 51 -15.29 -6.31 7.33
CA ALA A 51 -14.42 -5.53 8.19
C ALA A 51 -14.88 -4.05 8.25
N PRO A 52 -16.01 -3.76 8.95
CA PRO A 52 -16.66 -2.45 8.92
C PRO A 52 -15.80 -1.32 9.53
N ASP A 53 -14.93 -1.64 10.47
CA ASP A 53 -14.13 -0.67 11.22
C ASP A 53 -12.69 -0.50 10.67
N ALA A 54 -12.26 -1.36 9.74
CA ALA A 54 -10.91 -1.31 9.20
C ALA A 54 -10.72 -0.10 8.28
N THR A 55 -9.58 0.56 8.38
CA THR A 55 -9.11 1.47 7.33
C THR A 55 -8.84 0.65 6.07
N LEU A 56 -9.38 1.07 4.92
CA LEU A 56 -9.14 0.40 3.65
C LEU A 56 -8.18 1.21 2.77
N ILE A 57 -7.13 0.55 2.33
CA ILE A 57 -6.27 0.96 1.22
C ILE A 57 -6.50 -0.01 0.07
N VAL A 58 -6.64 0.51 -1.13
CA VAL A 58 -6.80 -0.32 -2.34
C VAL A 58 -5.57 -0.17 -3.21
N ASP A 59 -5.01 -1.29 -3.65
CA ASP A 59 -3.90 -1.34 -4.60
C ASP A 59 -4.32 -2.14 -5.83
N VAL A 60 -4.25 -1.49 -6.98
CA VAL A 60 -4.71 -2.05 -8.25
C VAL A 60 -3.55 -2.58 -9.10
N ASN A 61 -2.32 -2.20 -8.77
CA ASN A 61 -1.12 -2.58 -9.51
C ASN A 61 -1.26 -2.41 -11.02
N GLU A 62 -1.65 -1.20 -11.47
CA GLU A 62 -1.86 -0.87 -12.88
C GLU A 62 -3.01 -1.65 -13.57
N GLY A 63 -3.86 -2.35 -12.82
CA GLY A 63 -4.83 -3.31 -13.36
C GLY A 63 -6.06 -2.70 -14.02
N TRP A 64 -6.35 -1.41 -13.83
CA TRP A 64 -7.54 -0.77 -14.42
C TRP A 64 -7.20 0.07 -15.65
N ASP A 65 -8.21 0.24 -16.50
CA ASP A 65 -8.24 1.30 -17.48
C ASP A 65 -9.01 2.54 -16.95
N PRO A 66 -8.99 3.67 -17.68
CA PRO A 66 -9.67 4.90 -17.22
C PRO A 66 -11.20 4.77 -17.09
N GLU A 67 -11.86 3.86 -17.82
CA GLU A 67 -13.30 3.63 -17.73
C GLU A 67 -13.63 2.81 -16.46
N GLN A 68 -12.86 1.76 -16.20
CA GLN A 68 -12.96 0.99 -14.97
C GLN A 68 -12.73 1.87 -13.73
N LEU A 69 -11.70 2.73 -13.76
CA LEU A 69 -11.44 3.67 -12.67
C LEU A 69 -12.65 4.58 -12.41
N ARG A 70 -13.24 5.20 -13.46
CA ARG A 70 -14.45 6.04 -13.30
C ARG A 70 -15.62 5.27 -12.70
N THR A 71 -15.79 4.01 -13.08
CA THR A 71 -16.86 3.15 -12.58
C THR A 71 -16.64 2.76 -11.11
N MET A 72 -15.39 2.56 -10.70
CA MET A 72 -15.05 2.10 -9.36
C MET A 72 -14.99 3.24 -8.32
N ILE A 73 -14.63 4.47 -8.69
CA ILE A 73 -14.53 5.61 -7.76
C ILE A 73 -15.76 5.73 -6.84
N PRO A 74 -17.02 5.74 -7.34
CA PRO A 74 -18.19 5.85 -6.45
C PRO A 74 -18.29 4.70 -5.44
N VAL A 75 -17.92 3.50 -5.84
CA VAL A 75 -17.95 2.30 -4.98
C VAL A 75 -16.87 2.39 -3.90
N LEU A 76 -15.66 2.81 -4.27
CA LEU A 76 -14.56 2.98 -3.31
C LEU A 76 -14.89 4.08 -2.27
N LEU A 77 -15.55 5.16 -2.70
CA LEU A 77 -16.02 6.22 -1.80
C LEU A 77 -17.11 5.71 -0.85
N GLU A 78 -18.07 4.92 -1.35
CA GLU A 78 -19.11 4.27 -0.52
C GLU A 78 -18.48 3.33 0.52
N CYS A 79 -17.43 2.59 0.13
CA CYS A 79 -16.68 1.73 1.04
C CYS A 79 -15.74 2.51 1.98
N GLY A 80 -15.60 3.82 1.86
CA GLY A 80 -14.70 4.63 2.69
C GLY A 80 -13.23 4.30 2.49
N VAL A 81 -12.83 4.00 1.25
CA VAL A 81 -11.41 3.77 0.91
C VAL A 81 -10.64 5.06 1.09
N GLU A 82 -9.57 5.01 1.89
CA GLU A 82 -8.77 6.18 2.24
C GLU A 82 -7.69 6.48 1.20
N LEU A 83 -7.09 5.45 0.61
CA LEU A 83 -6.00 5.58 -0.36
C LEU A 83 -6.20 4.58 -1.51
N LEU A 84 -5.98 5.04 -2.73
CA LEU A 84 -6.00 4.24 -3.95
C LEU A 84 -4.62 4.27 -4.61
N GLU A 85 -3.95 3.13 -4.58
CA GLU A 85 -2.60 2.96 -5.09
C GLU A 85 -2.62 2.47 -6.54
N GLN A 86 -1.87 3.13 -7.39
CA GLN A 86 -1.59 2.85 -8.80
C GLN A 86 -2.76 2.23 -9.59
N PRO A 87 -3.87 2.98 -9.77
CA PRO A 87 -5.05 2.42 -10.44
C PRO A 87 -4.84 2.17 -11.94
N LEU A 88 -4.05 3.02 -12.61
CA LEU A 88 -3.79 2.95 -14.04
C LEU A 88 -2.33 2.58 -14.32
N PRO A 89 -2.05 1.95 -15.48
CA PRO A 89 -0.68 1.84 -15.97
C PRO A 89 0.03 3.19 -16.01
N ALA A 90 1.30 3.26 -15.57
CA ALA A 90 2.08 4.51 -15.46
C ALA A 90 2.08 5.35 -16.73
N LYS A 91 2.07 4.70 -17.91
CA LYS A 91 1.96 5.37 -19.23
C LYS A 91 0.63 6.11 -19.44
N LEU A 92 -0.37 5.87 -18.61
CA LEU A 92 -1.70 6.51 -18.66
C LEU A 92 -1.93 7.53 -17.53
N ASP A 93 -0.93 7.84 -16.71
CA ASP A 93 -1.04 8.76 -15.58
C ASP A 93 -1.56 10.15 -15.95
N GLU A 94 -1.24 10.63 -17.15
CA GLU A 94 -1.75 11.92 -17.65
C GLU A 94 -3.29 11.94 -17.71
N GLN A 95 -3.94 10.78 -17.89
CA GLN A 95 -5.39 10.68 -17.95
C GLN A 95 -6.04 10.85 -16.57
N LEU A 96 -5.31 10.62 -15.47
CA LEU A 96 -5.80 10.84 -14.12
C LEU A 96 -6.26 12.30 -13.92
N ALA A 97 -5.57 13.26 -14.53
CA ALA A 97 -5.93 14.68 -14.43
C ALA A 97 -7.33 15.00 -14.99
N SER A 98 -7.89 14.13 -15.86
CA SER A 98 -9.22 14.25 -16.46
C SER A 98 -10.32 13.52 -15.68
N ILE A 99 -9.98 12.84 -14.59
CA ILE A 99 -10.89 12.04 -13.79
C ILE A 99 -10.99 12.67 -12.40
N GLU A 100 -12.22 12.99 -11.98
CA GLU A 100 -12.45 13.49 -10.61
C GLU A 100 -12.30 12.34 -9.61
N VAL A 101 -11.16 12.28 -8.94
CA VAL A 101 -10.88 11.30 -7.87
C VAL A 101 -10.79 12.05 -6.55
N ARG A 102 -11.72 11.75 -5.62
CA ARG A 102 -11.76 12.34 -4.26
C ARG A 102 -11.09 11.44 -3.21
N ILE A 103 -10.44 10.37 -3.65
CA ILE A 103 -9.65 9.46 -2.83
C ILE A 103 -8.18 9.86 -3.02
N LEU A 104 -7.38 9.75 -1.98
CA LEU A 104 -5.94 10.01 -2.06
C LEU A 104 -5.29 9.02 -3.04
N LEU A 105 -4.78 9.51 -4.17
CA LEU A 105 -4.05 8.69 -5.12
C LEU A 105 -2.58 8.54 -4.70
N CYS A 106 -2.08 7.31 -4.71
CA CYS A 106 -0.69 6.98 -4.41
C CYS A 106 0.00 6.39 -5.64
N ALA A 107 1.15 6.95 -6.00
CA ALA A 107 2.00 6.42 -7.06
C ALA A 107 2.92 5.33 -6.50
N ASP A 108 2.91 4.13 -7.12
CA ASP A 108 3.85 3.04 -6.85
C ASP A 108 4.71 2.76 -8.09
N GLU A 109 4.14 2.16 -9.13
CA GLU A 109 4.84 1.85 -10.38
C GLU A 109 5.28 3.12 -11.12
N SER A 110 4.54 4.21 -10.99
CA SER A 110 4.89 5.52 -11.53
C SER A 110 6.02 6.23 -10.77
N PHE A 111 6.33 5.77 -9.56
CA PHE A 111 7.42 6.30 -8.72
C PHE A 111 8.57 5.31 -8.67
N TYR A 112 9.58 5.49 -9.50
CA TYR A 112 10.78 4.65 -9.63
C TYR A 112 12.07 5.48 -9.52
N PRO A 113 13.25 4.88 -9.30
CA PRO A 113 14.49 5.57 -8.91
C PRO A 113 14.93 6.74 -9.79
N ASP A 114 14.67 6.65 -11.08
CA ASP A 114 15.02 7.69 -12.07
C ASP A 114 13.84 8.65 -12.35
N CYS A 115 12.70 8.44 -11.68
CA CYS A 115 11.55 9.33 -11.79
C CYS A 115 11.83 10.62 -11.03
N SER A 116 11.75 11.75 -11.72
CA SER A 116 11.64 13.02 -11.02
C SER A 116 10.22 13.17 -10.47
N ILE A 117 10.06 13.44 -9.18
CA ILE A 117 8.77 13.77 -8.57
C ILE A 117 8.04 14.88 -9.35
N GLN A 118 8.79 15.78 -9.96
CA GLN A 118 8.27 16.85 -10.83
C GLN A 118 7.54 16.33 -12.07
N ASN A 119 7.83 15.10 -12.48
CA ASN A 119 7.22 14.47 -13.66
C ASN A 119 6.02 13.59 -13.31
N LEU A 120 5.72 13.40 -12.02
CA LEU A 120 4.52 12.68 -11.61
C LEU A 120 3.27 13.48 -12.01
N SER A 121 2.21 12.76 -12.38
CA SER A 121 0.90 13.38 -12.58
C SER A 121 0.49 14.17 -11.32
N PRO A 122 0.02 15.43 -11.47
CA PRO A 122 -0.44 16.23 -10.35
C PRO A 122 -1.67 15.65 -9.64
N ALA A 123 -2.26 14.59 -10.18
CA ALA A 123 -3.35 13.86 -9.55
C ALA A 123 -2.88 13.03 -8.34
N PHE A 124 -1.60 12.62 -8.28
CA PHE A 124 -1.07 11.92 -7.13
C PHE A 124 -0.84 12.87 -5.95
N GLY A 125 -1.38 12.49 -4.80
CA GLY A 125 -1.15 13.17 -3.51
C GLY A 125 -0.26 12.38 -2.56
N CYS A 126 0.17 11.17 -2.95
CA CYS A 126 1.03 10.27 -2.19
C CYS A 126 2.00 9.53 -3.11
N VAL A 127 3.14 9.12 -2.58
CA VAL A 127 4.08 8.21 -3.25
C VAL A 127 4.41 7.03 -2.36
N ASN A 128 4.53 5.83 -2.95
CA ASN A 128 4.97 4.63 -2.25
C ASN A 128 6.48 4.44 -2.44
N VAL A 129 7.23 4.72 -1.38
CA VAL A 129 8.68 4.56 -1.33
C VAL A 129 9.00 3.14 -0.90
N LYS A 130 9.62 2.38 -1.79
CA LYS A 130 10.11 1.02 -1.51
C LYS A 130 11.64 1.02 -1.59
N LEU A 131 12.30 0.54 -0.53
CA LEU A 131 13.77 0.52 -0.47
C LEU A 131 14.37 -0.27 -1.63
N ASP A 132 13.69 -1.33 -2.05
CA ASP A 132 14.07 -2.17 -3.19
C ASP A 132 14.12 -1.37 -4.50
N LYS A 133 13.20 -0.44 -4.69
CA LYS A 133 13.16 0.46 -5.85
C LYS A 133 14.15 1.61 -5.71
N SER A 134 14.23 2.23 -4.52
CA SER A 134 15.12 3.37 -4.27
C SER A 134 16.61 2.99 -4.26
N GLY A 135 16.94 1.71 -4.05
CA GLY A 135 18.33 1.25 -3.95
C GLY A 135 18.89 1.34 -2.52
N GLY A 136 18.02 1.34 -1.51
CA GLY A 136 18.38 1.26 -0.10
C GLY A 136 17.89 2.43 0.74
N LEU A 137 18.14 2.34 2.06
CA LEU A 137 17.58 3.24 3.07
C LEU A 137 17.94 4.73 2.83
N THR A 138 19.22 5.02 2.53
CA THR A 138 19.68 6.41 2.37
C THR A 138 18.92 7.13 1.24
N LYS A 139 18.79 6.47 0.10
CA LYS A 139 18.06 7.06 -1.03
C LYS A 139 16.55 7.13 -0.75
N ALA A 140 15.98 6.10 -0.13
CA ALA A 140 14.57 6.11 0.28
C ALA A 140 14.27 7.29 1.20
N MET A 141 15.11 7.58 2.17
CA MET A 141 14.96 8.76 3.06
C MET A 141 15.02 10.08 2.30
N GLN A 142 15.90 10.19 1.31
CA GLN A 142 15.96 11.37 0.43
C GLN A 142 14.70 11.51 -0.43
N ASP A 143 14.19 10.40 -0.96
CA ASP A 143 12.96 10.39 -1.74
C ASP A 143 11.74 10.81 -0.89
N MET A 144 11.69 10.36 0.37
CA MET A 144 10.64 10.76 1.32
C MET A 144 10.70 12.27 1.64
N GLU A 145 11.90 12.81 1.87
CA GLU A 145 12.10 14.24 2.12
C GLU A 145 11.67 15.06 0.90
N LEU A 146 12.14 14.68 -0.27
CA LEU A 146 11.78 15.33 -1.52
C LEU A 146 10.26 15.27 -1.79
N ALA A 147 9.61 14.14 -1.55
CA ALA A 147 8.15 14.03 -1.70
C ALA A 147 7.41 15.06 -0.83
N ARG A 148 7.86 15.25 0.40
CA ARG A 148 7.29 16.24 1.31
C ARG A 148 7.51 17.67 0.88
N GLU A 149 8.68 17.99 0.30
CA GLU A 149 8.96 19.33 -0.27
C GLU A 149 7.96 19.66 -1.39
N PHE A 150 7.48 18.65 -2.12
CA PHE A 150 6.44 18.79 -3.14
C PHE A 150 5.00 18.67 -2.59
N GLY A 151 4.82 18.60 -1.27
CA GLY A 151 3.52 18.55 -0.62
C GLY A 151 2.83 17.18 -0.71
N LEU A 152 3.56 16.13 -1.10
CA LEU A 152 3.04 14.75 -1.17
C LEU A 152 3.10 14.07 0.19
N LYS A 153 2.11 13.24 0.47
CA LYS A 153 2.20 12.24 1.53
C LYS A 153 3.13 11.10 1.11
N VAL A 154 3.61 10.37 2.10
CA VAL A 154 4.55 9.27 1.89
C VAL A 154 3.98 7.98 2.48
N MET A 155 3.91 6.96 1.66
CA MET A 155 3.76 5.57 2.07
C MET A 155 5.13 4.89 1.98
N VAL A 156 5.46 4.02 2.93
CA VAL A 156 6.62 3.13 2.85
C VAL A 156 6.11 1.72 2.67
N GLY A 157 6.40 1.13 1.52
CA GLY A 157 6.08 -0.25 1.20
C GLY A 157 7.29 -1.17 1.20
N CYS A 158 7.02 -2.45 0.95
CA CYS A 158 8.05 -3.46 0.76
C CYS A 158 7.69 -4.39 -0.41
N MET A 159 8.64 -5.22 -0.79
CA MET A 159 8.41 -6.40 -1.61
C MET A 159 8.29 -7.63 -0.70
N VAL A 160 7.85 -8.77 -1.23
CA VAL A 160 7.94 -10.05 -0.52
C VAL A 160 9.41 -10.34 -0.25
N SER A 161 9.80 -10.28 1.03
CA SER A 161 11.19 -10.40 1.45
C SER A 161 11.31 -10.74 2.93
N SER A 162 12.51 -11.11 3.38
CA SER A 162 12.74 -11.51 4.77
C SER A 162 12.60 -10.33 5.74
N SER A 163 12.31 -10.63 7.00
CA SER A 163 12.30 -9.65 8.08
C SER A 163 13.55 -8.77 8.12
N LEU A 164 14.72 -9.32 7.78
CA LEU A 164 15.94 -8.52 7.74
C LEU A 164 15.93 -7.50 6.60
N ALA A 165 15.41 -7.86 5.45
CA ALA A 165 15.31 -6.94 4.31
C ALA A 165 14.28 -5.83 4.57
N ILE A 166 13.20 -6.14 5.31
CA ILE A 166 12.14 -5.18 5.67
C ILE A 166 12.56 -4.29 6.86
N ALA A 167 13.46 -4.73 7.74
CA ALA A 167 13.86 -3.99 8.93
C ALA A 167 14.27 -2.52 8.66
N PRO A 168 15.09 -2.18 7.65
CA PRO A 168 15.37 -0.78 7.34
C PRO A 168 14.14 -0.02 6.80
N ALA A 169 13.21 -0.67 6.10
CA ALA A 169 11.94 -0.06 5.69
C ALA A 169 11.06 0.25 6.91
N PHE A 170 11.05 -0.61 7.92
CA PHE A 170 10.38 -0.34 9.20
C PHE A 170 10.93 0.91 9.89
N ALA A 171 12.25 1.14 9.82
CA ALA A 171 12.84 2.37 10.35
C ALA A 171 12.39 3.61 9.57
N ALA A 172 12.34 3.54 8.23
CA ALA A 172 11.84 4.63 7.39
C ALA A 172 10.34 4.90 7.65
N ALA A 173 9.53 3.87 7.84
CA ALA A 173 8.11 3.96 8.10
C ALA A 173 7.75 4.71 9.40
N GLN A 174 8.69 4.82 10.36
CA GLN A 174 8.50 5.68 11.54
C GLN A 174 8.26 7.15 11.19
N LEU A 175 8.63 7.56 9.99
CA LEU A 175 8.50 8.92 9.48
C LEU A 175 7.46 9.02 8.35
N ALA A 176 6.82 7.94 7.94
CA ALA A 176 5.83 7.91 6.87
C ALA A 176 4.41 8.24 7.38
N ASP A 177 3.53 8.60 6.44
CA ASP A 177 2.10 8.79 6.70
C ASP A 177 1.34 7.46 6.64
N TYR A 178 1.80 6.56 5.76
CA TYR A 178 1.28 5.20 5.57
C TYR A 178 2.43 4.19 5.49
N TRP A 179 2.14 2.92 5.77
CA TRP A 179 3.10 1.83 5.59
C TRP A 179 2.40 0.53 5.27
N ASP A 180 3.08 -0.29 4.46
CA ASP A 180 2.67 -1.60 4.00
C ASP A 180 3.91 -2.52 4.06
N LEU A 181 4.10 -3.21 5.21
CA LEU A 181 5.32 -3.93 5.56
C LEU A 181 5.06 -5.39 5.92
N ASP A 182 4.05 -6.01 5.35
CA ASP A 182 3.63 -7.37 5.64
C ASP A 182 4.30 -8.43 4.75
N GLY A 183 5.18 -8.03 3.84
CA GLY A 183 5.81 -8.93 2.86
C GLY A 183 6.56 -10.15 3.45
N PHE A 184 7.00 -10.09 4.71
CA PHE A 184 7.64 -11.23 5.38
C PHE A 184 6.64 -12.35 5.73
N LEU A 185 5.35 -12.05 5.85
CA LEU A 185 4.32 -13.06 6.12
C LEU A 185 4.05 -13.98 4.93
N SER A 186 4.43 -13.56 3.73
CA SER A 186 4.29 -14.36 2.51
C SER A 186 5.40 -15.41 2.34
N LEU A 187 6.39 -15.43 3.23
CA LEU A 187 7.48 -16.40 3.16
C LEU A 187 7.06 -17.72 3.81
N SER A 188 7.44 -18.84 3.19
CA SER A 188 7.31 -20.17 3.80
C SER A 188 8.25 -20.37 5.00
N GLU A 189 9.37 -19.65 5.02
CA GLU A 189 10.38 -19.67 6.09
C GLU A 189 11.08 -18.31 6.16
N ASP A 190 11.19 -17.73 7.34
CA ASP A 190 11.93 -16.50 7.60
C ASP A 190 13.12 -16.77 8.53
N ARG A 191 14.06 -15.87 8.60
CA ARG A 191 15.22 -15.97 9.48
C ARG A 191 14.84 -15.75 10.96
N SER A 192 15.67 -16.24 11.87
CA SER A 192 15.55 -15.94 13.31
C SER A 192 16.65 -14.95 13.76
N PRO A 193 16.29 -13.89 14.51
CA PRO A 193 14.93 -13.49 14.88
C PRO A 193 14.17 -12.91 13.70
N ALA A 194 12.83 -13.03 13.69
CA ALA A 194 11.93 -12.47 12.68
C ALA A 194 11.10 -11.33 13.25
N MET A 195 10.60 -10.45 12.40
CA MET A 195 9.59 -9.45 12.76
C MET A 195 8.34 -10.16 13.30
N ARG A 196 7.58 -9.49 14.14
CA ARG A 196 6.39 -10.05 14.79
C ARG A 196 5.19 -9.15 14.59
N VAL A 197 4.06 -9.80 14.42
CA VAL A 197 2.75 -9.15 14.48
C VAL A 197 2.07 -9.63 15.76
N GLU A 198 1.86 -8.72 16.69
CA GLU A 198 1.23 -8.99 17.97
C GLU A 198 0.22 -7.87 18.29
N HIS A 199 -1.00 -8.23 18.64
CA HIS A 199 -2.06 -7.28 19.02
C HIS A 199 -2.35 -6.19 17.97
N GLY A 200 -2.24 -6.51 16.68
CA GLY A 200 -2.46 -5.55 15.59
C GLY A 200 -1.31 -4.56 15.39
N GLU A 201 -0.14 -4.85 15.91
CA GLU A 201 1.09 -4.06 15.72
C GLU A 201 2.21 -4.92 15.16
N ILE A 202 3.01 -4.33 14.29
CA ILE A 202 4.26 -4.91 13.78
C ILE A 202 5.42 -4.35 14.59
N SER A 203 6.35 -5.22 14.97
CA SER A 203 7.51 -4.86 15.78
C SER A 203 8.81 -5.45 15.24
N LEU A 204 9.90 -4.70 15.45
CA LEU A 204 11.26 -5.13 15.09
C LEU A 204 11.92 -5.75 16.33
N PRO A 205 12.27 -7.06 16.30
CA PRO A 205 12.93 -7.69 17.45
C PRO A 205 14.36 -7.19 17.61
N ALA A 206 14.82 -7.13 18.86
CA ALA A 206 16.22 -6.83 19.17
C ALA A 206 17.16 -7.84 18.50
N GLY A 207 18.23 -7.31 17.90
CA GLY A 207 19.27 -8.14 17.24
C GLY A 207 18.92 -8.60 15.81
N LEU A 208 17.77 -8.18 15.24
CA LEU A 208 17.49 -8.43 13.83
C LEU A 208 18.30 -7.48 12.94
N TRP A 209 18.36 -6.22 13.33
CA TRP A 209 19.04 -5.14 12.60
C TRP A 209 19.62 -4.13 13.59
N CYS A 210 20.94 -4.16 13.78
CA CYS A 210 21.76 -3.43 14.77
C CYS A 210 21.57 -3.87 16.21
#